data_606d22be3699dd1b58899768cc58da31
#
_entry.id   606d22be3699dd1b58899768cc58da31
#
_cell.length_a   1.000
_cell.length_b   1.000
_cell.length_c   1.000
_cell.angle_alpha   90.00
_cell.angle_beta   90.00
_cell.angle_gamma   90.00
#
_symmetry.space_group_name_H-M   'P 1'
#
loop_
_entity.id
_entity.type
_entity.pdbx_description
1 polymer ?
#
loop_
_entity_poly.entity_id
_entity_poly.type
_entity_poly.pdbx_seq_one_letter_code
_entity_poly.pdbx_strand_id
1 'polypeptide(L)'
;MKQIISKHPRAGSNTITMYLHKDGVVINHKKIERLYSENKMQLKNRKHGRKKYSVKKREEHFLSEKAGNWLAIDFVIDSIANKKPLKNLTVIDPVSKVAPRIVPAYSMQGEEVAEVLDGIWHEERFSFLQTDNGPEFRSSAVQSWCKNHQVKQVFSRPGKPTDNCFIESFNRVFRDECLNENYFTSLSEAKEIIEDWRIDYNENRPQKGLKELTPSQFKTKLKSKKNSP
;
A
#
# COMPACT_ATOMS: atom_id res chain seq x y z
N MET A 1 11.49 -21.40 4.69
CA MET A 1 10.63 -21.29 3.50
C MET A 1 9.19 -21.75 3.76
N LYS A 2 8.91 -22.99 4.20
CA LYS A 2 7.54 -23.47 4.48
C LYS A 2 6.79 -22.59 5.48
N GLN A 3 7.42 -22.18 6.59
CA GLN A 3 6.84 -21.29 7.59
C GLN A 3 6.47 -19.91 7.01
N ILE A 4 7.33 -19.35 6.13
CA ILE A 4 7.04 -18.07 5.47
C ILE A 4 5.81 -18.22 4.57
N ILE A 5 5.71 -19.32 3.80
CA ILE A 5 4.55 -19.55 2.91
C ILE A 5 3.28 -19.81 3.71
N SER A 6 3.37 -20.51 4.86
CA SER A 6 2.21 -20.70 5.74
C SER A 6 1.65 -19.38 6.26
N LYS A 7 2.53 -18.40 6.57
CA LYS A 7 2.12 -17.06 7.02
C LYS A 7 1.75 -16.13 5.88
N HIS A 8 2.43 -16.26 4.74
CA HIS A 8 2.27 -15.41 3.56
C HIS A 8 2.05 -16.27 2.30
N PRO A 9 0.84 -16.81 2.09
CA PRO A 9 0.56 -17.76 1.01
C PRO A 9 0.82 -17.21 -0.39
N ARG A 10 0.73 -15.90 -0.55
CA ARG A 10 0.99 -15.18 -1.82
C ARG A 10 2.43 -14.72 -2.01
N ALA A 11 3.34 -15.07 -1.10
CA ALA A 11 4.74 -14.71 -1.25
C ALA A 11 5.38 -15.51 -2.40
N GLY A 12 5.83 -14.80 -3.44
CA GLY A 12 6.64 -15.39 -4.50
C GLY A 12 8.10 -15.61 -4.08
N SER A 13 8.89 -16.32 -4.90
CA SER A 13 10.29 -16.65 -4.60
C SER A 13 11.14 -15.44 -4.20
N ASN A 14 10.96 -14.29 -4.85
CA ASN A 14 11.64 -13.03 -4.49
C ASN A 14 11.28 -12.56 -3.07
N THR A 15 9.99 -12.56 -2.74
CA THR A 15 9.53 -12.12 -1.42
C THR A 15 10.01 -13.08 -0.33
N ILE A 16 9.96 -14.39 -0.59
CA ILE A 16 10.50 -15.41 0.34
C ILE A 16 12.00 -15.20 0.56
N THR A 17 12.77 -14.91 -0.49
CA THR A 17 14.20 -14.62 -0.36
C THR A 17 14.45 -13.42 0.55
N MET A 18 13.69 -12.34 0.37
CA MET A 18 13.81 -11.15 1.21
C MET A 18 13.45 -11.41 2.68
N TYR A 19 12.43 -12.23 2.96
CA TYR A 19 12.11 -12.65 4.32
C TYR A 19 13.26 -13.46 4.95
N LEU A 20 13.86 -14.38 4.20
CA LEU A 20 15.00 -15.16 4.68
C LEU A 20 16.22 -14.28 4.96
N HIS A 21 16.50 -13.30 4.08
CA HIS A 21 17.57 -12.32 4.32
C HIS A 21 17.31 -11.47 5.57
N LYS A 22 16.06 -11.05 5.79
CA LYS A 22 15.64 -10.33 7.01
C LYS A 22 15.89 -11.17 8.27
N ASP A 23 15.68 -12.49 8.19
CA ASP A 23 15.94 -13.45 9.28
C ASP A 23 17.43 -13.84 9.40
N GLY A 24 18.33 -13.17 8.66
CA GLY A 24 19.77 -13.42 8.70
C GLY A 24 20.26 -14.62 7.89
N VAL A 25 19.39 -15.25 7.11
CA VAL A 25 19.74 -16.41 6.28
C VAL A 25 20.34 -15.94 4.95
N VAL A 26 21.64 -16.12 4.78
CA VAL A 26 22.34 -15.81 3.51
C VAL A 26 22.06 -16.92 2.49
N ILE A 27 21.20 -16.64 1.54
CA ILE A 27 20.80 -17.60 0.50
C ILE A 27 20.65 -16.92 -0.86
N ASN A 28 21.10 -17.61 -1.91
CA ASN A 28 20.92 -17.11 -3.28
C ASN A 28 19.48 -17.28 -3.74
N HIS A 29 18.90 -16.21 -4.28
CA HIS A 29 17.56 -16.20 -4.86
C HIS A 29 17.31 -17.36 -5.86
N LYS A 30 18.28 -17.70 -6.72
CA LYS A 30 18.16 -18.82 -7.66
C LYS A 30 17.91 -20.16 -6.97
N LYS A 31 18.50 -20.38 -5.75
CA LYS A 31 18.24 -21.58 -4.96
C LYS A 31 16.80 -21.62 -4.45
N ILE A 32 16.28 -20.47 -3.99
CA ILE A 32 14.89 -20.38 -3.57
C ILE A 32 13.93 -20.57 -4.75
N GLU A 33 14.22 -19.97 -5.91
CA GLU A 33 13.41 -20.12 -7.11
C GLU A 33 13.33 -21.60 -7.56
N ARG A 34 14.46 -22.33 -7.54
CA ARG A 34 14.49 -23.77 -7.82
C ARG A 34 13.63 -24.54 -6.84
N LEU A 35 13.85 -24.36 -5.51
CA LEU A 35 13.09 -25.06 -4.46
C LEU A 35 11.59 -24.74 -4.54
N TYR A 36 11.24 -23.50 -4.86
CA TYR A 36 9.86 -23.04 -5.03
C TYR A 36 9.18 -23.76 -6.20
N SER A 37 9.91 -23.95 -7.30
CA SER A 37 9.45 -24.67 -8.48
C SER A 37 9.33 -26.17 -8.24
N GLU A 38 10.36 -26.81 -7.66
CA GLU A 38 10.39 -28.25 -7.33
C GLU A 38 9.24 -28.63 -6.40
N ASN A 39 8.89 -27.78 -5.44
CA ASN A 39 7.78 -28.01 -4.53
C ASN A 39 6.41 -27.55 -5.06
N LYS A 40 6.30 -27.20 -6.35
CA LYS A 40 5.05 -26.76 -7.02
C LYS A 40 4.33 -25.63 -6.29
N MET A 41 5.07 -24.72 -5.65
CA MET A 41 4.55 -23.59 -4.87
C MET A 41 4.23 -22.36 -5.75
N GLN A 42 4.32 -22.51 -7.08
CA GLN A 42 4.08 -21.43 -8.01
C GLN A 42 2.63 -20.97 -7.94
N LEU A 43 2.44 -19.69 -7.68
CA LEU A 43 1.13 -19.06 -7.78
C LEU A 43 0.64 -19.17 -9.23
N LYS A 44 -0.61 -19.59 -9.41
CA LYS A 44 -1.21 -19.58 -10.75
C LYS A 44 -1.18 -18.13 -11.27
N ASN A 45 -0.37 -17.89 -12.28
CA ASN A 45 -0.33 -16.59 -12.95
C ASN A 45 -1.72 -16.27 -13.52
N ARG A 46 -2.41 -15.27 -12.99
CA ARG A 46 -3.49 -14.64 -13.74
C ARG A 46 -2.87 -14.11 -15.02
N LYS A 47 -3.34 -14.59 -16.18
CA LYS A 47 -2.92 -14.08 -17.51
C LYS A 47 -3.39 -12.64 -17.66
N HIS A 48 -2.71 -11.69 -17.04
CA HIS A 48 -2.83 -10.29 -17.41
C HIS A 48 -1.96 -10.09 -18.66
N GLY A 49 -2.61 -9.77 -19.78
CA GLY A 49 -1.90 -9.36 -20.98
C GLY A 49 -0.90 -8.26 -20.61
N ARG A 50 0.39 -8.48 -20.89
CA ARG A 50 1.42 -7.45 -20.70
C ARG A 50 1.11 -6.28 -21.63
N LYS A 51 0.48 -5.25 -21.11
CA LYS A 51 0.49 -3.93 -21.76
C LYS A 51 1.94 -3.43 -21.66
N LYS A 52 2.64 -3.38 -22.80
CA LYS A 52 3.95 -2.72 -22.91
C LYS A 52 3.72 -1.22 -22.76
N TYR A 53 3.87 -0.70 -21.54
CA TYR A 53 4.01 0.72 -21.35
C TYR A 53 5.48 1.08 -21.58
N SER A 54 5.73 2.02 -22.51
CA SER A 54 7.06 2.63 -22.61
C SER A 54 7.34 3.34 -21.29
N VAL A 55 8.38 2.91 -20.60
CA VAL A 55 8.87 3.57 -19.39
C VAL A 55 9.52 4.87 -19.85
N LYS A 56 8.74 5.95 -20.03
CA LYS A 56 9.31 7.29 -20.02
C LYS A 56 9.94 7.49 -18.67
N LYS A 57 11.22 7.94 -18.64
CA LYS A 57 11.92 8.32 -17.43
C LYS A 57 10.94 9.02 -16.48
N ARG A 58 10.70 8.39 -15.32
CA ARG A 58 9.93 9.03 -14.24
C ARG A 58 10.64 10.33 -13.92
N GLU A 59 9.90 11.38 -13.70
CA GLU A 59 10.42 12.59 -13.08
C GLU A 59 10.80 12.22 -11.63
N GLU A 60 11.97 11.59 -11.46
CA GLU A 60 12.53 11.19 -10.16
C GLU A 60 12.69 12.40 -9.21
N HIS A 61 12.80 13.60 -9.79
CA HIS A 61 12.91 14.86 -9.07
C HIS A 61 11.68 15.21 -8.21
N PHE A 62 10.49 14.76 -8.59
CA PHE A 62 9.26 15.13 -7.88
C PHE A 62 9.08 14.39 -6.55
N LEU A 63 9.71 13.22 -6.38
CA LEU A 63 9.55 12.37 -5.20
C LEU A 63 10.63 12.56 -4.13
N SER A 64 11.87 12.92 -4.53
CA SER A 64 12.99 12.99 -3.59
C SER A 64 12.92 14.16 -2.61
N GLU A 65 12.37 15.30 -3.04
CA GLU A 65 12.24 16.50 -2.20
C GLU A 65 11.02 16.43 -1.25
N LYS A 66 10.07 15.54 -1.50
CA LYS A 66 8.78 15.44 -0.79
C LYS A 66 8.66 14.22 0.13
N ALA A 67 9.77 13.52 0.38
CA ALA A 67 9.79 12.34 1.24
C ALA A 67 9.24 12.63 2.65
N GLY A 68 8.20 11.89 3.05
CA GLY A 68 7.59 12.00 4.38
C GLY A 68 6.58 13.14 4.53
N ASN A 69 6.16 13.76 3.43
CA ASN A 69 5.23 14.89 3.46
C ASN A 69 4.06 14.70 2.48
N TRP A 70 3.89 13.50 1.96
CA TRP A 70 2.95 13.18 0.90
C TRP A 70 2.17 11.92 1.22
N LEU A 71 0.85 11.97 1.09
CA LEU A 71 -0.03 10.81 1.12
C LEU A 71 -0.73 10.65 -0.23
N ALA A 72 -0.92 9.40 -0.65
CA ALA A 72 -1.82 9.03 -1.72
C ALA A 72 -2.96 8.19 -1.14
N ILE A 73 -4.18 8.49 -1.58
CA ILE A 73 -5.39 7.78 -1.13
C ILE A 73 -6.21 7.29 -2.32
N ASP A 74 -6.89 6.17 -2.12
CA ASP A 74 -7.75 5.54 -3.12
C ASP A 74 -8.75 4.60 -2.46
N PHE A 75 -9.78 4.17 -3.19
CA PHE A 75 -10.73 3.17 -2.74
C PHE A 75 -10.50 1.81 -3.39
N VAL A 76 -10.53 0.76 -2.56
CA VAL A 76 -10.56 -0.63 -3.03
C VAL A 76 -11.90 -1.25 -2.65
N ILE A 77 -12.66 -1.65 -3.66
CA ILE A 77 -13.98 -2.26 -3.46
C ILE A 77 -13.86 -3.78 -3.39
N ASP A 78 -14.53 -4.36 -2.40
CA ASP A 78 -14.70 -5.79 -2.22
C ASP A 78 -16.14 -6.08 -1.69
N SER A 79 -16.39 -7.26 -1.17
CA SER A 79 -17.66 -7.63 -0.54
C SER A 79 -17.44 -8.57 0.64
N ILE A 80 -18.35 -8.51 1.62
CA ILE A 80 -18.45 -9.51 2.68
C ILE A 80 -19.38 -10.67 2.26
N ALA A 81 -19.44 -11.72 3.07
CA ALA A 81 -20.16 -12.98 2.81
C ALA A 81 -21.60 -12.82 2.29
N ASN A 82 -22.35 -11.85 2.81
CA ASN A 82 -23.74 -11.57 2.40
C ASN A 82 -23.85 -10.66 1.17
N LYS A 83 -22.74 -10.51 0.41
CA LYS A 83 -22.63 -9.66 -0.78
C LYS A 83 -22.81 -8.16 -0.53
N LYS A 84 -22.83 -7.71 0.73
CA LYS A 84 -22.78 -6.29 1.02
C LYS A 84 -21.42 -5.74 0.58
N PRO A 85 -21.38 -4.54 -0.04
CA PRO A 85 -20.14 -3.94 -0.48
C PRO A 85 -19.22 -3.66 0.72
N LEU A 86 -17.94 -3.89 0.53
CA LEU A 86 -16.86 -3.51 1.43
C LEU A 86 -16.00 -2.48 0.71
N LYS A 87 -16.12 -1.21 1.09
CA LYS A 87 -15.37 -0.10 0.53
C LYS A 87 -14.21 0.22 1.44
N ASN A 88 -12.98 0.01 0.97
CA ASN A 88 -11.77 0.20 1.77
C ASN A 88 -11.07 1.48 1.33
N LEU A 89 -11.02 2.51 2.18
CA LEU A 89 -10.13 3.65 1.97
C LEU A 89 -8.71 3.22 2.28
N THR A 90 -7.84 3.24 1.29
CA THR A 90 -6.41 2.94 1.43
C THR A 90 -5.61 4.23 1.42
N VAL A 91 -4.64 4.32 2.32
CA VAL A 91 -3.73 5.47 2.45
C VAL A 91 -2.31 4.96 2.45
N ILE A 92 -1.44 5.55 1.64
CA ILE A 92 -0.02 5.21 1.56
C ILE A 92 0.86 6.46 1.48
N ASP A 93 2.03 6.42 2.12
CA ASP A 93 3.14 7.31 1.80
C ASP A 93 3.87 6.76 0.55
N PRO A 94 3.84 7.45 -0.59
CA PRO A 94 4.45 6.96 -1.83
C PRO A 94 5.96 6.74 -1.75
N VAL A 95 6.63 7.39 -0.82
CA VAL A 95 8.09 7.33 -0.65
C VAL A 95 8.51 6.19 0.25
N SER A 96 8.03 6.17 1.48
CA SER A 96 8.37 5.11 2.45
C SER A 96 7.60 3.83 2.24
N LYS A 97 6.49 3.87 1.47
CA LYS A 97 5.54 2.77 1.30
C LYS A 97 4.80 2.39 2.59
N VAL A 98 4.90 3.19 3.65
CA VAL A 98 4.09 2.99 4.84
C VAL A 98 2.62 3.23 4.52
N ALA A 99 1.76 2.31 4.95
CA ALA A 99 0.31 2.48 4.92
C ALA A 99 -0.17 2.94 6.31
N PRO A 100 -0.37 4.24 6.54
CA PRO A 100 -0.80 4.74 7.84
C PRO A 100 -2.20 4.28 8.21
N ARG A 101 -3.09 4.12 7.22
CA ARG A 101 -4.47 3.63 7.46
C ARG A 101 -4.97 2.80 6.29
N ILE A 102 -5.80 1.81 6.61
CA ILE A 102 -6.77 1.19 5.72
C ILE A 102 -8.09 1.16 6.49
N VAL A 103 -9.14 1.79 5.96
CA VAL A 103 -10.42 1.92 6.67
C VAL A 103 -11.52 1.24 5.88
N PRO A 104 -11.94 0.01 6.29
CA PRO A 104 -13.07 -0.67 5.69
C PRO A 104 -14.40 -0.12 6.22
N ALA A 105 -15.36 0.11 5.30
CA ALA A 105 -16.71 0.54 5.60
C ALA A 105 -17.69 -0.05 4.58
N TYR A 106 -18.99 0.01 4.85
CA TYR A 106 -20.01 -0.35 3.84
C TYR A 106 -20.15 0.75 2.78
N SER A 107 -20.05 1.98 3.22
CA SER A 107 -20.00 3.18 2.38
C SER A 107 -19.07 4.19 3.07
N MET A 108 -18.58 5.15 2.31
CA MET A 108 -17.75 6.23 2.85
C MET A 108 -17.96 7.46 1.98
N GLN A 109 -18.35 8.54 2.58
CA GLN A 109 -18.55 9.85 1.96
C GLN A 109 -17.37 10.77 2.25
N GLY A 110 -17.41 11.99 1.74
CA GLY A 110 -16.30 12.92 1.90
C GLY A 110 -16.03 13.36 3.33
N GLU A 111 -17.06 13.44 4.15
CA GLU A 111 -16.96 13.76 5.58
C GLU A 111 -16.13 12.72 6.33
N GLU A 112 -16.44 11.44 6.13
CA GLU A 112 -15.71 10.33 6.75
C GLU A 112 -14.27 10.25 6.24
N VAL A 113 -14.03 10.57 4.96
CA VAL A 113 -12.66 10.70 4.42
C VAL A 113 -11.91 11.81 5.12
N ALA A 114 -12.53 12.98 5.34
CA ALA A 114 -11.92 14.10 6.05
C ALA A 114 -11.57 13.75 7.50
N GLU A 115 -12.43 13.00 8.21
CA GLU A 115 -12.16 12.50 9.57
C GLU A 115 -10.94 11.56 9.61
N VAL A 116 -10.82 10.65 8.65
CA VAL A 116 -9.65 9.76 8.54
C VAL A 116 -8.38 10.56 8.28
N LEU A 117 -8.43 11.54 7.40
CA LEU A 117 -7.29 12.42 7.11
C LEU A 117 -6.88 13.25 8.33
N ASP A 118 -7.85 13.71 9.10
CA ASP A 118 -7.63 14.48 10.33
C ASP A 118 -6.90 13.63 11.37
N GLY A 119 -7.34 12.39 11.61
CA GLY A 119 -6.67 11.45 12.49
C GLY A 119 -5.21 11.19 12.09
N ILE A 120 -4.94 11.00 10.79
CA ILE A 120 -3.57 10.80 10.30
C ILE A 120 -2.73 12.06 10.50
N TRP A 121 -3.29 13.24 10.22
CA TRP A 121 -2.58 14.52 10.30
C TRP A 121 -2.18 14.89 11.73
N HIS A 122 -2.97 14.52 12.71
CA HIS A 122 -2.62 14.68 14.12
C HIS A 122 -1.48 13.75 14.57
N GLU A 123 -1.38 12.54 14.01
CA GLU A 123 -0.28 11.61 14.29
C GLU A 123 1.01 12.00 13.55
N GLU A 124 0.89 12.37 12.29
CA GLU A 124 2.01 12.76 11.45
C GLU A 124 1.55 13.75 10.38
N ARG A 125 2.02 14.97 10.47
CA ARG A 125 1.66 16.03 9.52
C ARG A 125 2.20 15.74 8.13
N PHE A 126 1.38 16.06 7.13
CA PHE A 126 1.74 16.00 5.72
C PHE A 126 1.24 17.25 4.98
N SER A 127 1.83 17.58 3.83
CA SER A 127 1.53 18.81 3.08
C SER A 127 0.91 18.52 1.71
N PHE A 128 0.96 17.27 1.24
CA PHE A 128 0.44 16.90 -0.07
C PHE A 128 -0.46 15.67 0.04
N LEU A 129 -1.65 15.77 -0.57
CA LEU A 129 -2.63 14.69 -0.66
C LEU A 129 -2.89 14.39 -2.14
N GLN A 130 -2.49 13.22 -2.61
CA GLN A 130 -2.80 12.76 -3.95
C GLN A 130 -4.06 11.91 -3.96
N THR A 131 -4.98 12.24 -4.88
CA THR A 131 -6.25 11.53 -5.04
C THR A 131 -6.54 11.31 -6.53
N ASP A 132 -7.44 10.40 -6.82
CA ASP A 132 -8.12 10.42 -8.11
C ASP A 132 -9.21 11.50 -8.15
N ASN A 133 -10.04 11.50 -9.21
CA ASN A 133 -11.13 12.45 -9.38
C ASN A 133 -12.47 11.94 -8.82
N GLY A 134 -12.47 10.97 -7.91
CA GLY A 134 -13.66 10.44 -7.27
C GLY A 134 -14.51 11.52 -6.58
N PRO A 135 -15.84 11.40 -6.59
CA PRO A 135 -16.71 12.41 -5.99
C PRO A 135 -16.46 12.59 -4.50
N GLU A 136 -16.09 11.55 -3.78
CA GLU A 136 -15.76 11.59 -2.36
C GLU A 136 -14.55 12.49 -2.08
N PHE A 137 -13.52 12.39 -2.92
CA PHE A 137 -12.30 13.20 -2.79
C PHE A 137 -12.48 14.63 -3.29
N ARG A 138 -13.48 14.87 -4.14
CA ARG A 138 -13.85 16.21 -4.63
C ARG A 138 -14.92 16.87 -3.77
N SER A 139 -15.36 16.22 -2.70
CA SER A 139 -16.38 16.77 -1.80
C SER A 139 -15.93 18.08 -1.15
N SER A 140 -16.88 18.91 -0.77
CA SER A 140 -16.63 20.16 -0.03
C SER A 140 -15.96 19.89 1.31
N ALA A 141 -16.26 18.77 1.96
CA ALA A 141 -15.66 18.38 3.23
C ALA A 141 -14.15 18.17 3.09
N VAL A 142 -13.70 17.36 2.13
CA VAL A 142 -12.26 17.11 1.90
C VAL A 142 -11.54 18.37 1.44
N GLN A 143 -12.16 19.19 0.55
CA GLN A 143 -11.55 20.43 0.10
C GLN A 143 -11.41 21.45 1.25
N SER A 144 -12.42 21.59 2.09
CA SER A 144 -12.38 22.48 3.27
C SER A 144 -11.34 22.01 4.28
N TRP A 145 -11.27 20.69 4.53
CA TRP A 145 -10.26 20.11 5.39
C TRP A 145 -8.85 20.41 4.87
N CYS A 146 -8.58 20.17 3.59
CA CYS A 146 -7.30 20.48 2.95
C CYS A 146 -6.92 21.95 3.10
N LYS A 147 -7.88 22.85 2.88
CA LYS A 147 -7.66 24.30 3.01
C LYS A 147 -7.30 24.67 4.46
N ASN A 148 -8.05 24.17 5.44
CA ASN A 148 -7.86 24.49 6.85
C ASN A 148 -6.51 24.00 7.39
N HIS A 149 -6.03 22.85 6.89
CA HIS A 149 -4.75 22.24 7.30
C HIS A 149 -3.58 22.62 6.38
N GLN A 150 -3.79 23.52 5.40
CA GLN A 150 -2.78 23.92 4.41
C GLN A 150 -2.19 22.75 3.64
N VAL A 151 -2.99 21.70 3.41
CA VAL A 151 -2.63 20.51 2.63
C VAL A 151 -2.98 20.77 1.17
N LYS A 152 -2.00 20.61 0.27
CA LYS A 152 -2.23 20.76 -1.17
C LYS A 152 -2.79 19.46 -1.74
N GLN A 153 -4.07 19.45 -2.12
CA GLN A 153 -4.65 18.34 -2.86
C GLN A 153 -4.17 18.34 -4.31
N VAL A 154 -3.70 17.17 -4.78
CA VAL A 154 -3.18 16.95 -6.13
C VAL A 154 -4.01 15.86 -6.78
N PHE A 155 -4.78 16.21 -7.80
CA PHE A 155 -5.58 15.26 -8.55
C PHE A 155 -4.75 14.57 -9.63
N SER A 156 -4.95 13.26 -9.77
CA SER A 156 -4.38 12.49 -10.88
C SER A 156 -4.97 12.98 -12.21
N ARG A 157 -4.11 13.17 -13.21
CA ARG A 157 -4.55 13.65 -14.53
C ARG A 157 -5.37 12.57 -15.25
N PRO A 158 -6.49 12.90 -15.85
CA PRO A 158 -7.27 11.96 -16.64
C PRO A 158 -6.42 11.27 -17.72
N GLY A 159 -6.54 9.96 -17.85
CA GLY A 159 -5.81 9.17 -18.85
C GLY A 159 -4.31 8.99 -18.61
N LYS A 160 -3.77 9.42 -17.45
CA LYS A 160 -2.38 9.17 -17.05
C LYS A 160 -2.29 8.23 -15.83
N PRO A 161 -2.34 6.89 -16.03
CA PRO A 161 -2.26 5.90 -14.94
C PRO A 161 -0.97 6.01 -14.12
N THR A 162 0.08 6.59 -14.71
CA THR A 162 1.37 6.76 -14.02
C THR A 162 1.30 7.69 -12.82
N ASP A 163 0.34 8.62 -12.81
CA ASP A 163 0.22 9.60 -11.73
C ASP A 163 -0.21 8.92 -10.42
N ASN A 164 -0.97 7.81 -10.47
CA ASN A 164 -1.48 7.09 -9.30
C ASN A 164 -0.80 5.72 -9.06
N CYS A 165 0.31 5.45 -9.76
CA CYS A 165 0.94 4.13 -9.80
C CYS A 165 1.39 3.59 -8.43
N PHE A 166 1.64 4.44 -7.45
CA PHE A 166 2.09 4.02 -6.12
C PHE A 166 0.95 3.40 -5.32
N ILE A 167 -0.20 4.10 -5.26
CA ILE A 167 -1.38 3.58 -4.57
C ILE A 167 -1.98 2.39 -5.33
N GLU A 168 -1.99 2.41 -6.67
CA GLU A 168 -2.42 1.27 -7.47
C GLU A 168 -1.56 0.02 -7.21
N SER A 169 -0.24 0.19 -7.11
CA SER A 169 0.68 -0.90 -6.78
C SER A 169 0.42 -1.45 -5.38
N PHE A 170 0.17 -0.58 -4.41
CA PHE A 170 -0.21 -0.95 -3.05
C PHE A 170 -1.54 -1.69 -3.03
N ASN A 171 -2.56 -1.13 -3.68
CA ASN A 171 -3.91 -1.71 -3.75
C ASN A 171 -3.92 -3.10 -4.37
N ARG A 172 -3.03 -3.35 -5.36
CA ARG A 172 -2.84 -4.69 -5.91
C ARG A 172 -2.28 -5.66 -4.88
N VAL A 173 -1.27 -5.25 -4.10
CA VAL A 173 -0.71 -6.08 -3.02
C VAL A 173 -1.75 -6.34 -1.94
N PHE A 174 -2.47 -5.31 -1.50
CA PHE A 174 -3.56 -5.43 -0.54
C PHE A 174 -4.65 -6.39 -1.01
N ARG A 175 -5.07 -6.28 -2.28
CA ARG A 175 -6.04 -7.20 -2.86
C ARG A 175 -5.52 -8.63 -2.92
N ASP A 176 -4.27 -8.82 -3.38
CA ASP A 176 -3.71 -10.16 -3.58
C ASP A 176 -3.34 -10.84 -2.26
N GLU A 177 -2.80 -10.12 -1.28
CA GLU A 177 -2.25 -10.68 -0.05
C GLU A 177 -3.20 -10.61 1.17
N CYS A 178 -4.27 -9.78 1.11
CA CYS A 178 -5.27 -9.66 2.17
C CYS A 178 -6.67 -10.03 1.69
N LEU A 179 -7.26 -9.25 0.78
CA LEU A 179 -8.66 -9.41 0.43
C LEU A 179 -8.96 -10.77 -0.22
N ASN A 180 -8.12 -11.25 -1.15
CA ASN A 180 -8.32 -12.53 -1.82
C ASN A 180 -7.97 -13.76 -0.97
N GLU A 181 -7.31 -13.57 0.17
CA GLU A 181 -6.94 -14.66 1.09
C GLU A 181 -7.93 -14.83 2.24
N ASN A 182 -8.84 -13.88 2.42
CA ASN A 182 -9.78 -13.87 3.51
C ASN A 182 -11.22 -13.82 3.00
N TYR A 183 -12.11 -14.47 3.75
CA TYR A 183 -13.55 -14.43 3.52
C TYR A 183 -14.20 -13.74 4.72
N PHE A 184 -14.59 -12.49 4.56
CA PHE A 184 -15.11 -11.67 5.65
C PHE A 184 -16.59 -11.96 5.89
N THR A 185 -16.97 -12.31 7.12
CA THR A 185 -18.36 -12.57 7.51
C THR A 185 -19.05 -11.31 8.00
N SER A 186 -18.29 -10.34 8.53
CA SER A 186 -18.80 -9.08 9.06
C SER A 186 -17.80 -7.93 8.83
N LEU A 187 -18.29 -6.70 8.98
CA LEU A 187 -17.44 -5.52 8.93
C LEU A 187 -16.44 -5.46 10.10
N SER A 188 -16.84 -5.95 11.28
CA SER A 188 -15.94 -6.00 12.46
C SER A 188 -14.75 -6.91 12.19
N GLU A 189 -15.02 -8.12 11.71
CA GLU A 189 -13.97 -9.07 11.33
C GLU A 189 -13.07 -8.52 10.20
N ALA A 190 -13.67 -7.88 9.19
CA ALA A 190 -12.90 -7.24 8.14
C ALA A 190 -11.96 -6.15 8.68
N LYS A 191 -12.42 -5.34 9.64
CA LYS A 191 -11.58 -4.32 10.31
C LYS A 191 -10.37 -4.92 11.02
N GLU A 192 -10.58 -5.99 11.78
CA GLU A 192 -9.52 -6.67 12.53
C GLU A 192 -8.48 -7.30 11.59
N ILE A 193 -8.93 -8.11 10.64
CA ILE A 193 -8.03 -8.81 9.70
C ILE A 193 -7.26 -7.81 8.83
N ILE A 194 -7.91 -6.76 8.35
CA ILE A 194 -7.27 -5.74 7.50
C ILE A 194 -6.26 -4.92 8.30
N GLU A 195 -6.55 -4.61 9.56
CA GLU A 195 -5.60 -3.89 10.41
C GLU A 195 -4.38 -4.74 10.75
N ASP A 196 -4.57 -6.02 11.11
CA ASP A 196 -3.47 -6.96 11.34
C ASP A 196 -2.58 -7.10 10.11
N TRP A 197 -3.20 -7.21 8.91
CA TRP A 197 -2.46 -7.26 7.66
C TRP A 197 -1.69 -5.95 7.41
N ARG A 198 -2.29 -4.77 7.68
CA ARG A 198 -1.63 -3.47 7.52
C ARG A 198 -0.40 -3.34 8.42
N ILE A 199 -0.51 -3.79 9.66
CA ILE A 199 0.60 -3.80 10.62
C ILE A 199 1.71 -4.72 10.11
N ASP A 200 1.37 -5.96 9.71
CA ASP A 200 2.35 -6.91 9.16
C ASP A 200 3.01 -6.38 7.88
N TYR A 201 2.25 -5.75 6.99
CA TYR A 201 2.78 -5.09 5.79
C TYR A 201 3.80 -4.00 6.13
N ASN A 202 3.53 -3.17 7.11
CA ASN A 202 4.43 -2.08 7.50
C ASN A 202 5.68 -2.57 8.24
N GLU A 203 5.50 -3.51 9.19
CA GLU A 203 6.56 -3.90 10.13
C GLU A 203 7.36 -5.11 9.67
N ASN A 204 6.75 -6.01 8.92
CA ASN A 204 7.35 -7.30 8.62
C ASN A 204 7.65 -7.53 7.15
N ARG A 205 6.86 -6.96 6.22
CA ARG A 205 6.99 -7.25 4.81
C ARG A 205 8.16 -6.52 4.16
N PRO A 206 9.26 -7.22 3.78
CA PRO A 206 10.38 -6.60 3.09
C PRO A 206 10.01 -6.25 1.65
N GLN A 207 10.54 -5.15 1.14
CA GLN A 207 10.24 -4.66 -0.20
C GLN A 207 11.50 -4.43 -1.02
N LYS A 208 11.54 -5.01 -2.23
CA LYS A 208 12.69 -4.86 -3.15
C LYS A 208 13.00 -3.38 -3.46
N GLY A 209 11.95 -2.56 -3.66
CA GLY A 209 12.10 -1.13 -3.92
C GLY A 209 12.62 -0.30 -2.74
N LEU A 210 12.64 -0.87 -1.53
CA LEU A 210 13.17 -0.27 -0.30
C LEU A 210 14.49 -0.92 0.15
N LYS A 211 15.23 -1.55 -0.77
CA LYS A 211 16.49 -2.28 -0.49
C LYS A 211 16.29 -3.40 0.55
N GLU A 212 15.22 -4.16 0.39
CA GLU A 212 14.82 -5.26 1.27
C GLU A 212 14.42 -4.85 2.70
N LEU A 213 14.33 -3.56 2.98
CA LEU A 213 13.78 -3.06 4.24
C LEU A 213 12.25 -3.14 4.24
N THR A 214 11.67 -3.17 5.44
CA THR A 214 10.22 -2.96 5.61
C THR A 214 9.88 -1.48 5.43
N PRO A 215 8.62 -1.13 5.14
CA PRO A 215 8.18 0.27 5.09
C PRO A 215 8.57 1.07 6.32
N SER A 216 8.33 0.54 7.53
CA SER A 216 8.66 1.21 8.80
C SER A 216 10.15 1.40 8.99
N GLN A 217 10.97 0.38 8.71
CA GLN A 217 12.42 0.50 8.76
C GLN A 217 12.95 1.56 7.80
N PHE A 218 12.42 1.59 6.58
CA PHE A 218 12.82 2.56 5.58
C PHE A 218 12.42 3.98 6.00
N LYS A 219 11.21 4.17 6.54
CA LYS A 219 10.74 5.47 7.07
C LYS A 219 11.64 5.98 8.19
N THR A 220 12.00 5.13 9.15
CA THR A 220 12.93 5.47 10.24
C THR A 220 14.28 5.91 9.70
N LYS A 221 14.81 5.18 8.71
CA LYS A 221 16.09 5.53 8.06
C LYS A 221 16.03 6.87 7.30
N LEU A 222 14.89 7.21 6.71
CA LEU A 222 14.69 8.53 6.08
C LEU A 222 14.68 9.66 7.11
N LYS A 223 14.00 9.44 8.26
CA LYS A 223 13.96 10.43 9.35
C LYS A 223 15.36 10.67 9.95
N SER A 224 16.13 9.62 10.18
CA SER A 224 17.49 9.76 10.71
C SER A 224 18.43 10.54 9.78
N LYS A 225 18.30 10.36 8.45
CA LYS A 225 19.07 11.13 7.47
C LYS A 225 18.70 12.61 7.38
N LYS A 226 17.46 12.97 7.68
CA LYS A 226 17.02 14.40 7.70
C LYS A 226 17.53 15.14 8.93
N ASN A 227 17.79 14.41 10.03
CA ASN A 227 18.22 14.98 11.30
C ASN A 227 19.77 14.93 11.48
N SER A 228 20.50 14.42 10.50
CA SER A 228 21.97 14.52 10.46
C SER A 228 22.37 15.85 9.83
N PRO A 229 23.23 16.65 10.50
CA PRO A 229 23.66 17.98 10.04
C PRO A 229 24.41 17.92 8.71
#